data_77fb314519222a7388da14d57a9a0fa5
#
_entry.id   77fb314519222a7388da14d57a9a0fa5
#
_cell.length_a   1.000
_cell.length_b   1.000
_cell.length_c   1.000
_cell.angle_alpha   90.00
_cell.angle_beta   90.00
_cell.angle_gamma   90.00
#
_symmetry.space_group_name_H-M   'P 1'
#
loop_
_entity.id
_entity.type
_entity.pdbx_description
1 polymer ?
#
loop_
_entity_poly.entity_id
_entity_poly.type
_entity_poly.pdbx_seq_one_letter_code
_entity_poly.pdbx_strand_id
1 'polypeptide(L)'
;VKRLSGLRLQVENPEQLARFYADVLGMDAWAEDEAWRAGYAGEDADLILLPGGRRVQHSRDERYWKIGICLPDLDAACEQLRRKGVDVSAPHQFRDIGYMAHLHDPEGFAIELLQHDFLGRRPDDAGDPMLPLGGGAHLGQITLRTGDIAAELAARADMALLSVQDVAEFGFDLHFLAYTREAPPVPDLRAVGNREWLWRRPYTTLEFQHLAGAKLRDSPAFLGLELT
;
A
#
# COMPACT_ATOMS: atom_id res chain seq x y z
N VAL A 1 8.11 -18.37 9.17
CA VAL A 1 7.47 -18.30 7.85
C VAL A 1 7.98 -17.03 7.18
N LYS A 2 8.52 -17.13 5.97
CA LYS A 2 9.00 -15.97 5.20
C LYS A 2 7.86 -14.96 5.01
N ARG A 3 8.14 -13.67 5.18
CA ARG A 3 7.17 -12.60 4.97
C ARG A 3 7.83 -11.35 4.41
N LEU A 4 7.04 -10.49 3.77
CA LEU A 4 7.43 -9.15 3.41
C LEU A 4 7.38 -8.29 4.67
N SER A 5 8.54 -7.88 5.18
CA SER A 5 8.67 -7.20 6.49
C SER A 5 9.05 -5.73 6.37
N GLY A 6 9.50 -5.25 5.21
CA GLY A 6 9.84 -3.85 5.06
C GLY A 6 9.95 -3.34 3.63
N LEU A 7 9.69 -2.06 3.48
CA LEU A 7 9.94 -1.26 2.29
C LEU A 7 11.06 -0.27 2.59
N ARG A 8 12.18 -0.37 1.89
CA ARG A 8 13.35 0.49 2.05
C ARG A 8 13.29 1.66 1.06
N LEU A 9 13.23 2.86 1.60
CA LEU A 9 13.19 4.10 0.82
C LEU A 9 14.35 5.03 1.21
N GLN A 10 14.98 5.65 0.23
CA GLN A 10 15.94 6.72 0.44
C GLN A 10 15.21 8.06 0.39
N VAL A 11 15.27 8.83 1.49
CA VAL A 11 14.45 10.01 1.72
C VAL A 11 15.30 11.20 2.11
N GLU A 12 14.76 12.42 2.02
CA GLU A 12 15.48 13.64 2.37
C GLU A 12 15.65 13.77 3.88
N ASN A 13 14.57 13.59 4.66
CA ASN A 13 14.51 13.73 6.11
C ASN A 13 13.83 12.54 6.79
N PRO A 14 14.56 11.45 7.08
CA PRO A 14 13.97 10.22 7.64
C PRO A 14 13.17 10.43 8.92
N GLU A 15 13.68 11.21 9.88
CA GLU A 15 12.99 11.49 11.13
C GLU A 15 11.69 12.26 10.91
N GLN A 16 11.73 13.34 10.13
CA GLN A 16 10.56 14.16 9.87
C GLN A 16 9.48 13.38 9.13
N LEU A 17 9.90 12.54 8.19
CA LEU A 17 8.97 11.70 7.44
C LEU A 17 8.36 10.61 8.33
N ALA A 18 9.17 9.94 9.17
CA ALA A 18 8.67 8.97 10.14
C ALA A 18 7.65 9.58 11.11
N ARG A 19 7.91 10.81 11.59
CA ARG A 19 6.95 11.57 12.43
C ARG A 19 5.64 11.87 11.70
N PHE A 20 5.67 12.18 10.40
CA PHE A 20 4.44 12.33 9.62
C PHE A 20 3.63 11.02 9.62
N TYR A 21 4.27 9.89 9.38
CA TYR A 21 3.59 8.59 9.41
C TYR A 21 3.02 8.27 10.80
N ALA A 22 3.71 8.66 11.87
CA ALA A 22 3.21 8.48 13.23
C ALA A 22 2.07 9.44 13.58
N ASP A 23 2.29 10.75 13.46
CA ASP A 23 1.38 11.79 13.97
C ASP A 23 0.11 11.93 13.10
N VAL A 24 0.24 11.60 11.81
CA VAL A 24 -0.84 11.78 10.83
C VAL A 24 -1.54 10.47 10.51
N LEU A 25 -0.77 9.40 10.27
CA LEU A 25 -1.30 8.12 9.82
C LEU A 25 -1.38 7.06 10.92
N GLY A 26 -0.90 7.37 12.14
CA GLY A 26 -1.07 6.52 13.32
C GLY A 26 -0.15 5.31 13.37
N MET A 27 0.98 5.33 12.67
CA MET A 27 2.03 4.34 12.81
C MET A 27 2.85 4.58 14.08
N ASP A 28 3.53 3.55 14.58
CA ASP A 28 4.66 3.72 15.49
C ASP A 28 5.88 4.15 14.68
N ALA A 29 6.73 5.02 15.26
CA ALA A 29 7.97 5.46 14.63
C ALA A 29 9.14 5.38 15.60
N TRP A 30 10.28 4.83 15.13
CA TRP A 30 11.49 4.69 15.93
C TRP A 30 12.75 4.80 15.08
N ALA A 31 13.85 5.22 15.72
CA ALA A 31 15.16 5.21 15.10
C ALA A 31 15.79 3.81 15.20
N GLU A 32 16.42 3.35 14.14
CA GLU A 32 17.16 2.10 14.08
C GLU A 32 18.42 2.29 13.22
N ASP A 33 19.58 2.28 13.86
CA ASP A 33 20.88 2.57 13.24
C ASP A 33 20.87 3.91 12.47
N GLU A 34 21.13 3.88 11.16
CA GLU A 34 21.10 5.06 10.28
C GLU A 34 19.71 5.37 9.70
N ALA A 35 18.72 4.53 9.99
CA ALA A 35 17.38 4.64 9.46
C ALA A 35 16.36 5.08 10.52
N TRP A 36 15.21 5.53 10.05
CA TRP A 36 13.98 5.58 10.83
C TRP A 36 13.01 4.54 10.30
N ARG A 37 12.30 3.89 11.20
CA ARG A 37 11.19 2.99 10.83
C ARG A 37 9.86 3.62 11.19
N ALA A 38 8.85 3.29 10.38
CA ALA A 38 7.45 3.59 10.68
C ALA A 38 6.59 2.40 10.27
N GLY A 39 5.70 1.93 11.15
CA GLY A 39 4.84 0.78 10.87
C GLY A 39 3.71 0.66 11.87
N TYR A 40 2.73 -0.17 11.54
CA TYR A 40 1.66 -0.55 12.45
C TYR A 40 2.09 -1.77 13.27
N ALA A 41 1.53 -1.94 14.46
CA ALA A 41 1.85 -3.07 15.36
C ALA A 41 1.20 -4.38 14.91
N GLY A 42 1.50 -4.82 13.69
CA GLY A 42 0.88 -5.99 13.06
C GLY A 42 1.90 -6.95 12.42
N GLU A 43 1.41 -7.77 11.50
CA GLU A 43 2.21 -8.66 10.65
C GLU A 43 2.59 -8.01 9.31
N ASP A 44 2.14 -6.79 9.10
CA ASP A 44 2.43 -5.97 7.92
C ASP A 44 3.87 -5.43 7.92
N ALA A 45 4.30 -4.90 6.78
CA ALA A 45 5.64 -4.39 6.58
C ALA A 45 5.82 -3.00 7.18
N ASP A 46 7.03 -2.71 7.67
CA ASP A 46 7.44 -1.36 8.06
C ASP A 46 7.98 -0.57 6.87
N LEU A 47 7.90 0.74 6.97
CA LEU A 47 8.69 1.66 6.16
C LEU A 47 10.07 1.83 6.80
N ILE A 48 11.13 1.67 6.01
CA ILE A 48 12.52 1.83 6.43
C ILE A 48 13.09 3.01 5.66
N LEU A 49 13.20 4.14 6.35
CA LEU A 49 13.52 5.44 5.78
C LEU A 49 15.01 5.72 5.98
N LEU A 50 15.79 5.72 4.91
CA LEU A 50 17.24 5.95 4.94
C LEU A 50 17.56 7.36 4.42
N PRO A 51 18.60 8.03 4.98
CA PRO A 51 18.98 9.36 4.53
C PRO A 51 19.64 9.35 3.15
N GLY A 52 19.79 10.55 2.57
CA GLY A 52 20.51 10.76 1.31
C GLY A 52 19.64 10.82 0.06
N GLY A 53 18.34 10.76 0.22
CA GLY A 53 17.38 10.95 -0.86
C GLY A 53 17.04 12.42 -1.14
N ARG A 54 16.03 12.60 -1.94
CA ARG A 54 15.43 13.90 -2.31
C ARG A 54 13.93 13.73 -2.37
N ARG A 55 13.19 14.81 -2.30
CA ARG A 55 11.76 14.82 -2.55
C ARG A 55 11.45 14.18 -3.90
N VAL A 56 10.46 13.31 -3.91
CA VAL A 56 10.05 12.53 -5.08
C VAL A 56 9.09 13.36 -5.92
N GLN A 57 9.32 13.36 -7.22
CA GLN A 57 8.34 13.79 -8.21
C GLN A 57 7.75 12.52 -8.82
N HIS A 58 6.45 12.36 -8.69
CA HIS A 58 5.78 11.18 -9.21
C HIS A 58 5.99 11.02 -10.72
N SER A 59 6.49 9.86 -11.13
CA SER A 59 6.68 9.51 -12.53
C SER A 59 5.98 8.18 -12.84
N ARG A 60 5.33 8.11 -14.02
CA ARG A 60 4.65 6.89 -14.47
C ARG A 60 5.57 5.84 -15.07
N ASP A 61 6.79 6.21 -15.36
CA ASP A 61 7.82 5.35 -15.97
C ASP A 61 8.80 4.74 -14.94
N GLU A 62 8.53 4.93 -13.63
CA GLU A 62 9.31 4.33 -12.55
C GLU A 62 8.66 3.05 -11.99
N ARG A 63 9.51 2.10 -11.59
CA ARG A 63 9.07 0.82 -11.01
C ARG A 63 8.31 0.99 -9.70
N TYR A 64 8.84 1.76 -8.75
CA TYR A 64 8.12 2.01 -7.50
C TYR A 64 6.98 3.00 -7.74
N TRP A 65 5.81 2.68 -7.20
CA TRP A 65 4.67 3.58 -7.35
C TRP A 65 4.16 4.12 -6.02
N LYS A 66 3.65 3.25 -5.12
CA LYS A 66 2.93 3.68 -3.93
C LYS A 66 2.93 2.62 -2.84
N ILE A 67 2.48 3.02 -1.66
CA ILE A 67 1.97 2.10 -0.65
C ILE A 67 0.44 2.21 -0.58
N GLY A 68 -0.21 1.13 -0.13
CA GLY A 68 -1.63 1.12 0.19
C GLY A 68 -1.83 0.83 1.67
N ILE A 69 -2.58 1.71 2.34
CA ILE A 69 -3.00 1.54 3.73
C ILE A 69 -4.45 1.10 3.71
N CYS A 70 -4.70 -0.12 4.18
CA CYS A 70 -6.04 -0.66 4.32
C CYS A 70 -6.60 -0.29 5.69
N LEU A 71 -7.88 0.08 5.75
CA LEU A 71 -8.54 0.59 6.95
C LEU A 71 -10.06 0.35 6.95
N PRO A 72 -10.71 0.34 8.12
CA PRO A 72 -12.14 0.05 8.22
C PRO A 72 -13.08 1.15 7.70
N ASP A 73 -12.72 2.44 7.90
CA ASP A 73 -13.60 3.58 7.63
C ASP A 73 -12.86 4.72 6.90
N LEU A 74 -12.98 4.71 5.58
CA LEU A 74 -12.29 5.68 4.72
C LEU A 74 -12.84 7.10 4.88
N ASP A 75 -14.15 7.24 5.12
CA ASP A 75 -14.75 8.58 5.27
C ASP A 75 -14.24 9.26 6.53
N ALA A 76 -14.22 8.53 7.66
CA ALA A 76 -13.66 9.02 8.93
C ALA A 76 -12.18 9.37 8.79
N ALA A 77 -11.39 8.51 8.13
CA ALA A 77 -9.97 8.74 7.89
C ALA A 77 -9.74 10.02 7.06
N CYS A 78 -10.44 10.17 5.93
CA CYS A 78 -10.32 11.35 5.08
C CYS A 78 -10.76 12.64 5.78
N GLU A 79 -11.80 12.59 6.62
CA GLU A 79 -12.21 13.74 7.41
C GLU A 79 -11.13 14.14 8.43
N GLN A 80 -10.53 13.18 9.14
CA GLN A 80 -9.42 13.43 10.06
C GLN A 80 -8.20 14.05 9.35
N LEU A 81 -7.82 13.52 8.19
CA LEU A 81 -6.70 14.02 7.41
C LEU A 81 -6.93 15.49 6.98
N ARG A 82 -8.12 15.81 6.48
CA ARG A 82 -8.47 17.20 6.12
C ARG A 82 -8.44 18.15 7.31
N ARG A 83 -8.92 17.72 8.48
CA ARG A 83 -8.82 18.52 9.72
C ARG A 83 -7.37 18.79 10.13
N LYS A 84 -6.45 17.87 9.82
CA LYS A 84 -5.00 18.06 10.03
C LYS A 84 -4.33 18.87 8.91
N GLY A 85 -5.08 19.33 7.92
CA GLY A 85 -4.55 20.10 6.78
C GLY A 85 -3.84 19.25 5.72
N VAL A 86 -4.05 17.95 5.72
CA VAL A 86 -3.50 17.05 4.69
C VAL A 86 -4.39 17.09 3.46
N ASP A 87 -3.78 17.30 2.29
CA ASP A 87 -4.46 17.21 1.00
C ASP A 87 -4.72 15.75 0.65
N VAL A 88 -5.95 15.32 0.76
CA VAL A 88 -6.42 13.98 0.43
C VAL A 88 -7.58 14.08 -0.56
N SER A 89 -7.55 13.24 -1.60
CA SER A 89 -8.61 13.21 -2.61
C SER A 89 -9.98 12.86 -1.99
N ALA A 90 -11.05 13.17 -2.69
CA ALA A 90 -12.37 12.70 -2.29
C ALA A 90 -12.43 11.18 -2.36
N PRO A 91 -12.95 10.49 -1.31
CA PRO A 91 -13.18 9.06 -1.36
C PRO A 91 -14.13 8.71 -2.52
N HIS A 92 -13.83 7.63 -3.22
CA HIS A 92 -14.67 7.15 -4.31
C HIS A 92 -14.56 5.64 -4.48
N GLN A 93 -15.65 5.01 -4.93
CA GLN A 93 -15.62 3.63 -5.36
C GLN A 93 -14.95 3.55 -6.74
N PHE A 94 -13.78 2.94 -6.81
CA PHE A 94 -13.11 2.68 -8.07
C PHE A 94 -13.58 1.34 -8.61
N ARG A 95 -14.56 1.37 -9.50
CA ARG A 95 -15.16 0.18 -10.13
C ARG A 95 -15.56 -0.89 -9.08
N ASP A 96 -15.24 -2.11 -9.39
CA ASP A 96 -15.36 -3.29 -8.52
C ASP A 96 -14.04 -3.62 -7.78
N ILE A 97 -13.10 -2.68 -7.70
CA ILE A 97 -11.80 -2.83 -7.04
C ILE A 97 -11.88 -2.44 -5.58
N GLY A 98 -12.21 -1.20 -5.27
CA GLY A 98 -12.25 -0.75 -3.89
C GLY A 98 -12.80 0.65 -3.70
N TYR A 99 -13.17 0.97 -2.47
CA TYR A 99 -13.47 2.33 -2.03
C TYR A 99 -12.19 2.97 -1.51
N MET A 100 -11.69 4.00 -2.19
CA MET A 100 -10.34 4.49 -2.01
C MET A 100 -10.21 5.99 -2.10
N ALA A 101 -9.10 6.51 -1.55
CA ALA A 101 -8.63 7.89 -1.67
C ALA A 101 -7.11 7.91 -1.80
N HIS A 102 -6.55 9.02 -2.25
CA HIS A 102 -5.11 9.17 -2.48
C HIS A 102 -4.59 10.43 -1.84
N LEU A 103 -3.36 10.36 -1.34
CA LEU A 103 -2.60 11.50 -0.85
C LEU A 103 -1.11 11.31 -1.19
N HIS A 104 -0.33 12.33 -0.90
CA HIS A 104 1.13 12.25 -0.91
C HIS A 104 1.66 12.61 0.47
N ASP A 105 2.72 11.96 0.88
CA ASP A 105 3.45 12.37 2.07
C ASP A 105 4.26 13.68 1.82
N PRO A 106 4.88 14.28 2.86
CA PRO A 106 5.62 15.53 2.70
C PRO A 106 6.80 15.48 1.73
N GLU A 107 7.31 14.29 1.42
CA GLU A 107 8.40 14.11 0.45
C GLU A 107 7.92 13.69 -0.94
N GLY A 108 6.60 13.54 -1.14
CA GLY A 108 5.99 13.29 -2.44
C GLY A 108 5.72 11.83 -2.76
N PHE A 109 5.95 10.89 -1.82
CA PHE A 109 5.58 9.49 -2.04
C PHE A 109 4.06 9.33 -2.03
N ALA A 110 3.57 8.60 -3.02
CA ALA A 110 2.13 8.34 -3.17
C ALA A 110 1.64 7.31 -2.16
N ILE A 111 0.49 7.62 -1.55
CA ILE A 111 -0.21 6.77 -0.59
C ILE A 111 -1.64 6.59 -1.07
N GLU A 112 -2.10 5.34 -1.14
CA GLU A 112 -3.50 5.00 -1.32
C GLU A 112 -4.10 4.58 0.02
N LEU A 113 -5.25 5.13 0.33
CA LEU A 113 -6.10 4.66 1.43
C LEU A 113 -7.19 3.79 0.82
N LEU A 114 -7.36 2.58 1.35
CA LEU A 114 -8.27 1.59 0.80
C LEU A 114 -9.15 1.02 1.90
N GLN A 115 -10.46 1.19 1.77
CA GLN A 115 -11.39 0.63 2.74
C GLN A 115 -11.47 -0.88 2.63
N HIS A 116 -11.63 -1.56 3.78
CA HIS A 116 -11.82 -3.00 3.85
C HIS A 116 -13.03 -3.48 3.05
N ASP A 117 -14.09 -2.65 2.97
CA ASP A 117 -15.34 -2.93 2.29
C ASP A 117 -15.57 -1.96 1.14
N PHE A 118 -16.35 -2.40 0.17
CA PHE A 118 -16.84 -1.49 -0.87
C PHE A 118 -17.78 -0.43 -0.28
N LEU A 119 -17.96 0.67 -0.99
CA LEU A 119 -18.85 1.74 -0.59
C LEU A 119 -20.22 1.20 -0.14
N GLY A 120 -20.63 1.61 1.06
CA GLY A 120 -21.92 1.23 1.64
C GLY A 120 -22.04 -0.18 2.22
N ARG A 121 -20.92 -0.95 2.29
CA ARG A 121 -20.93 -2.32 2.84
C ARG A 121 -20.27 -2.47 4.20
N ARG A 122 -19.62 -1.43 4.70
CA ARG A 122 -18.95 -1.49 6.00
C ARG A 122 -19.95 -1.70 7.16
N PRO A 123 -19.55 -2.37 8.25
CA PRO A 123 -20.33 -2.39 9.49
C PRO A 123 -20.55 -0.99 10.05
N ASP A 124 -21.67 -0.77 10.74
CA ASP A 124 -22.01 0.55 11.32
C ASP A 124 -21.03 1.02 12.39
N ASP A 125 -20.35 0.08 13.05
CA ASP A 125 -19.32 0.29 14.08
C ASP A 125 -17.89 0.22 13.56
N ALA A 126 -17.69 0.19 12.25
CA ALA A 126 -16.37 0.20 11.66
C ALA A 126 -15.72 1.58 11.82
N GLY A 127 -14.63 1.67 12.50
CA GLY A 127 -13.87 2.90 12.71
C GLY A 127 -14.30 3.68 13.97
N ASP A 128 -13.29 3.97 14.78
CA ASP A 128 -13.39 4.80 15.96
C ASP A 128 -12.82 6.20 15.64
N PRO A 129 -13.63 7.28 15.64
CA PRO A 129 -13.16 8.61 15.30
C PRO A 129 -12.12 9.17 16.30
N MET A 130 -11.94 8.53 17.45
CA MET A 130 -10.92 8.91 18.45
C MET A 130 -9.54 8.29 18.14
N LEU A 131 -9.48 7.29 17.25
CA LEU A 131 -8.24 6.67 16.85
C LEU A 131 -7.71 7.25 15.51
N PRO A 132 -6.39 7.27 15.28
CA PRO A 132 -5.82 7.69 14.01
C PRO A 132 -6.43 6.89 12.84
N LEU A 133 -6.82 7.57 11.78
CA LEU A 133 -7.49 6.99 10.60
C LEU A 133 -8.75 6.17 10.92
N GLY A 134 -9.37 6.40 12.07
CA GLY A 134 -10.50 5.59 12.53
C GLY A 134 -10.11 4.25 13.17
N GLY A 135 -8.82 3.99 13.38
CA GLY A 135 -8.29 2.73 13.94
C GLY A 135 -8.27 1.58 12.93
N GLY A 136 -7.58 0.50 13.29
CA GLY A 136 -7.52 -0.74 12.49
C GLY A 136 -6.79 -0.63 11.14
N ALA A 137 -6.04 0.45 10.92
CA ALA A 137 -5.23 0.63 9.73
C ALA A 137 -4.02 -0.32 9.73
N HIS A 138 -3.62 -0.79 8.55
CA HIS A 138 -2.42 -1.58 8.33
C HIS A 138 -1.83 -1.31 6.95
N LEU A 139 -0.53 -1.58 6.76
CA LEU A 139 0.12 -1.48 5.45
C LEU A 139 -0.28 -2.69 4.59
N GLY A 140 -1.35 -2.55 3.83
CA GLY A 140 -1.96 -3.63 3.05
C GLY A 140 -1.18 -4.01 1.81
N GLN A 141 -0.54 -3.04 1.13
CA GLN A 141 0.19 -3.31 -0.10
C GLN A 141 1.37 -2.38 -0.36
N ILE A 142 2.37 -2.91 -1.04
CA ILE A 142 3.46 -2.16 -1.68
C ILE A 142 3.31 -2.39 -3.18
N THR A 143 3.21 -1.30 -3.96
CA THR A 143 2.94 -1.38 -5.39
C THR A 143 4.19 -1.08 -6.22
N LEU A 144 4.56 -2.04 -7.04
CA LEU A 144 5.56 -1.89 -8.08
C LEU A 144 4.89 -1.93 -9.46
N ARG A 145 5.50 -1.31 -10.46
CA ARG A 145 5.10 -1.43 -11.86
C ARG A 145 5.99 -2.43 -12.57
N THR A 146 5.42 -3.10 -13.56
CA THR A 146 6.18 -4.00 -14.43
C THR A 146 5.65 -3.96 -15.87
N GLY A 147 6.54 -4.14 -16.83
CA GLY A 147 6.17 -4.38 -18.23
C GLY A 147 6.08 -5.86 -18.59
N ASP A 148 6.51 -6.75 -17.68
CA ASP A 148 6.54 -8.20 -17.87
C ASP A 148 6.14 -8.93 -16.57
N ILE A 149 4.86 -9.17 -16.43
CA ILE A 149 4.31 -9.83 -15.23
C ILE A 149 4.74 -11.31 -15.16
N ALA A 150 4.97 -11.98 -16.30
CA ALA A 150 5.38 -13.37 -16.30
C ALA A 150 6.78 -13.52 -15.67
N ALA A 151 7.71 -12.63 -15.98
CA ALA A 151 9.03 -12.60 -15.36
C ALA A 151 8.95 -12.29 -13.85
N GLU A 152 8.08 -11.36 -13.41
CA GLU A 152 7.89 -11.04 -11.99
C GLU A 152 7.33 -12.23 -11.20
N LEU A 153 6.32 -12.92 -11.75
CA LEU A 153 5.74 -14.12 -11.13
C LEU A 153 6.76 -15.27 -11.05
N ALA A 154 7.53 -15.49 -12.11
CA ALA A 154 8.58 -16.53 -12.12
C ALA A 154 9.68 -16.25 -11.08
N ALA A 155 10.09 -14.99 -10.93
CA ALA A 155 11.09 -14.58 -9.94
C ALA A 155 10.59 -14.70 -8.48
N ARG A 156 9.29 -14.83 -8.27
CA ARG A 156 8.62 -14.92 -6.95
C ARG A 156 7.74 -16.18 -6.84
N ALA A 157 8.19 -17.27 -7.42
CA ALA A 157 7.46 -18.54 -7.42
C ALA A 157 7.18 -19.10 -6.00
N ASP A 158 7.86 -18.57 -4.98
CA ASP A 158 7.65 -18.89 -3.56
C ASP A 158 6.56 -18.02 -2.88
N MET A 159 5.99 -17.05 -3.58
CA MET A 159 4.83 -16.28 -3.14
C MET A 159 3.53 -16.85 -3.73
N ALA A 160 2.46 -16.78 -2.96
CA ALA A 160 1.12 -17.11 -3.45
C ALA A 160 0.53 -15.92 -4.23
N LEU A 161 0.03 -16.16 -5.44
CA LEU A 161 -0.78 -15.19 -6.17
C LEU A 161 -2.22 -15.25 -5.61
N LEU A 162 -2.69 -14.15 -5.03
CA LEU A 162 -3.96 -14.07 -4.30
C LEU A 162 -5.09 -13.44 -5.10
N SER A 163 -4.78 -12.51 -6.00
CA SER A 163 -5.78 -11.82 -6.82
C SER A 163 -5.18 -11.30 -8.10
N VAL A 164 -6.00 -11.28 -9.15
CA VAL A 164 -5.73 -10.60 -10.41
C VAL A 164 -6.93 -9.69 -10.71
N GLN A 165 -6.68 -8.40 -10.98
CA GLN A 165 -7.74 -7.42 -11.16
C GLN A 165 -7.54 -6.71 -12.50
N ASP A 166 -8.47 -6.93 -13.43
CA ASP A 166 -8.39 -6.35 -14.76
C ASP A 166 -8.87 -4.90 -14.74
N VAL A 167 -8.04 -4.00 -15.28
CA VAL A 167 -8.35 -2.58 -15.46
C VAL A 167 -8.06 -2.18 -16.92
N ALA A 168 -8.53 -3.02 -17.85
CA ALA A 168 -8.22 -2.95 -19.27
C ALA A 168 -8.54 -1.59 -19.91
N GLU A 169 -9.58 -0.89 -19.46
CA GLU A 169 -9.92 0.45 -19.96
C GLU A 169 -8.84 1.51 -19.68
N PHE A 170 -7.98 1.28 -18.66
CA PHE A 170 -6.83 2.11 -18.34
C PHE A 170 -5.50 1.51 -18.80
N GLY A 171 -5.54 0.36 -19.50
CA GLY A 171 -4.39 -0.28 -20.10
C GLY A 171 -3.48 -1.03 -19.13
N PHE A 172 -4.00 -1.49 -17.99
CA PHE A 172 -3.23 -2.28 -17.03
C PHE A 172 -4.10 -3.35 -16.34
N ASP A 173 -3.43 -4.26 -15.69
CA ASP A 173 -3.99 -5.17 -14.68
C ASP A 173 -3.14 -5.17 -13.41
N LEU A 174 -3.73 -5.65 -12.30
CA LEU A 174 -3.09 -5.68 -10.98
C LEU A 174 -2.95 -7.12 -10.53
N HIS A 175 -1.78 -7.48 -10.01
CA HIS A 175 -1.47 -8.80 -9.48
C HIS A 175 -0.99 -8.69 -8.04
N PHE A 176 -1.63 -9.40 -7.12
CA PHE A 176 -1.34 -9.34 -5.69
C PHE A 176 -0.73 -10.65 -5.20
N LEU A 177 0.49 -10.57 -4.68
CA LEU A 177 1.25 -11.70 -4.17
C LEU A 177 1.54 -11.55 -2.68
N ALA A 178 1.62 -12.67 -1.94
CA ALA A 178 2.09 -12.66 -0.56
C ALA A 178 2.82 -13.96 -0.19
N TYR A 179 3.64 -13.89 0.84
CA TYR A 179 4.16 -15.08 1.53
C TYR A 179 3.10 -15.58 2.52
N THR A 180 2.22 -16.43 2.03
CA THR A 180 1.13 -17.00 2.83
C THR A 180 0.73 -18.38 2.32
N ARG A 181 0.06 -19.15 3.18
CA ARG A 181 -0.62 -20.40 2.80
C ARG A 181 -2.13 -20.24 2.66
N GLU A 182 -2.62 -19.03 2.93
CA GLU A 182 -4.04 -18.74 2.73
C GLU A 182 -4.39 -18.80 1.26
N ALA A 183 -5.61 -19.22 0.96
CA ALA A 183 -6.20 -19.17 -0.36
C ALA A 183 -7.38 -18.17 -0.35
N PRO A 184 -7.62 -17.46 -1.46
CA PRO A 184 -8.80 -16.60 -1.55
C PRO A 184 -10.10 -17.41 -1.45
N PRO A 185 -11.19 -16.81 -0.95
CA PRO A 185 -12.48 -17.49 -0.76
C PRO A 185 -13.04 -18.10 -2.05
N VAL A 186 -12.79 -17.46 -3.19
CA VAL A 186 -13.22 -17.94 -4.51
C VAL A 186 -11.96 -18.39 -5.28
N PRO A 187 -11.94 -19.62 -5.82
CA PRO A 187 -10.77 -20.14 -6.54
C PRO A 187 -10.36 -19.35 -7.79
N ASP A 188 -11.33 -18.68 -8.44
CA ASP A 188 -11.03 -17.75 -9.52
C ASP A 188 -10.39 -16.49 -8.95
N LEU A 189 -9.09 -16.29 -9.24
CA LEU A 189 -8.33 -15.14 -8.75
C LEU A 189 -8.84 -13.79 -9.27
N ARG A 190 -9.68 -13.80 -10.33
CA ARG A 190 -10.31 -12.60 -10.88
C ARG A 190 -11.65 -12.27 -10.23
N ALA A 191 -12.17 -13.16 -9.38
CA ALA A 191 -13.47 -12.97 -8.75
C ALA A 191 -13.49 -11.72 -7.85
N VAL A 192 -14.49 -10.88 -8.03
CA VAL A 192 -14.72 -9.67 -7.22
C VAL A 192 -14.87 -10.00 -5.75
N GLY A 193 -15.45 -11.16 -5.40
CA GLY A 193 -15.63 -11.62 -4.02
C GLY A 193 -14.32 -11.84 -3.24
N ASN A 194 -13.16 -11.88 -3.92
CA ASN A 194 -11.86 -11.99 -3.27
C ASN A 194 -11.32 -10.64 -2.80
N ARG A 195 -11.84 -9.50 -3.27
CA ARG A 195 -11.21 -8.19 -3.08
C ARG A 195 -11.34 -7.69 -1.66
N GLU A 196 -12.54 -7.65 -1.11
CA GLU A 196 -12.76 -7.24 0.29
C GLU A 196 -12.06 -8.20 1.28
N TRP A 197 -11.94 -9.48 0.93
CA TRP A 197 -11.11 -10.42 1.69
C TRP A 197 -9.64 -10.01 1.65
N LEU A 198 -9.12 -9.66 0.48
CA LEU A 198 -7.71 -9.26 0.29
C LEU A 198 -7.37 -8.01 1.12
N TRP A 199 -8.25 -7.01 1.13
CA TRP A 199 -8.04 -5.76 1.87
C TRP A 199 -8.01 -5.90 3.39
N ARG A 200 -8.42 -7.07 3.91
CA ARG A 200 -8.39 -7.39 5.35
C ARG A 200 -7.24 -8.29 5.75
N ARG A 201 -6.32 -8.61 4.86
CA ARG A 201 -5.21 -9.48 5.23
C ARG A 201 -4.28 -8.76 6.19
N PRO A 202 -3.85 -9.43 7.29
CA PRO A 202 -3.02 -8.79 8.33
C PRO A 202 -1.57 -8.59 7.90
N TYR A 203 -1.19 -9.07 6.72
CA TYR A 203 0.15 -8.98 6.15
C TYR A 203 0.15 -8.11 4.88
N THR A 204 1.29 -7.53 4.57
CA THR A 204 1.46 -6.73 3.36
C THR A 204 1.55 -7.62 2.12
N THR A 205 0.78 -7.28 1.10
CA THR A 205 0.88 -7.87 -0.24
C THR A 205 1.84 -7.08 -1.12
N LEU A 206 2.52 -7.76 -2.04
CA LEU A 206 3.24 -7.14 -3.14
C LEU A 206 2.29 -7.03 -4.33
N GLU A 207 1.92 -5.81 -4.68
CA GLU A 207 1.08 -5.51 -5.82
C GLU A 207 1.95 -5.18 -7.05
N PHE A 208 1.66 -5.78 -8.19
CA PHE A 208 2.21 -5.36 -9.47
C PHE A 208 1.14 -4.70 -10.33
N GLN A 209 1.36 -3.43 -10.69
CA GLN A 209 0.66 -2.81 -11.80
C GLN A 209 1.39 -3.23 -13.09
N HIS A 210 0.76 -4.12 -13.84
CA HIS A 210 1.29 -4.61 -15.10
C HIS A 210 0.85 -3.72 -16.26
N LEU A 211 1.83 -3.06 -16.87
CA LEU A 211 1.71 -2.20 -18.04
C LEU A 211 2.40 -2.92 -19.20
N ALA A 212 1.69 -3.75 -19.93
CA ALA A 212 2.24 -4.68 -20.92
C ALA A 212 3.26 -4.02 -21.87
N GLY A 213 4.50 -4.51 -21.86
CA GLY A 213 5.58 -4.03 -22.69
C GLY A 213 6.17 -2.66 -22.30
N ALA A 214 5.73 -2.07 -21.17
CA ALA A 214 6.29 -0.81 -20.70
C ALA A 214 7.78 -0.95 -20.35
N LYS A 215 8.56 0.03 -20.73
CA LYS A 215 9.96 0.17 -20.33
C LYS A 215 10.02 1.09 -19.12
N LEU A 216 10.23 0.48 -17.96
CA LEU A 216 10.30 1.17 -16.69
C LEU A 216 11.76 1.35 -16.27
N ARG A 217 12.05 2.49 -15.67
CA ARG A 217 13.35 2.77 -15.04
C ARG A 217 13.29 2.48 -13.54
N ASP A 218 14.43 2.26 -12.94
CA ASP A 218 14.52 2.15 -11.49
C ASP A 218 14.16 3.49 -10.85
N SER A 219 13.44 3.41 -9.72
CA SER A 219 13.11 4.57 -8.90
C SER A 219 14.28 4.87 -7.98
N PRO A 220 14.93 6.05 -8.06
CA PRO A 220 16.10 6.34 -7.23
C PRO A 220 15.86 6.23 -5.72
N ALA A 221 14.63 6.53 -5.29
CA ALA A 221 14.24 6.45 -3.90
C ALA A 221 13.94 5.01 -3.43
N PHE A 222 13.68 4.06 -4.32
CA PHE A 222 13.35 2.69 -3.97
C PHE A 222 14.62 1.85 -3.82
N LEU A 223 14.95 1.46 -2.60
CA LEU A 223 16.14 0.66 -2.27
C LEU A 223 15.85 -0.83 -2.18
N GLY A 224 14.58 -1.24 -2.23
CA GLY A 224 14.18 -2.64 -2.22
C GLY A 224 13.19 -3.00 -1.12
N LEU A 225 12.94 -4.30 -1.03
CA LEU A 225 12.04 -4.92 -0.05
C LEU A 225 12.86 -5.70 0.97
N GLU A 226 12.42 -5.68 2.23
CA GLU A 226 12.98 -6.51 3.30
C GLU A 226 12.10 -7.74 3.51
N LEU A 227 12.74 -8.88 3.74
CA LEU A 227 12.09 -10.16 4.00
C LEU A 227 12.60 -10.74 5.32
N THR A 228 11.72 -11.32 6.12
CA THR A 228 12.03 -12.06 7.36
C THR A 228 11.49 -13.48 7.29
#